data_e69213d86bb3f8a43a4d4656c7429084
#
_entry.id   e69213d86bb3f8a43a4d4656c7429084
#
_cell.length_a   1.000
_cell.length_b   1.000
_cell.length_c   1.000
_cell.angle_alpha   90.00
_cell.angle_beta   90.00
_cell.angle_gamma   90.00
#
_symmetry.space_group_name_H-M   'P 1'
#
loop_
_entity.id
_entity.type
_entity.pdbx_description
1 polymer ?
#
loop_
_entity_poly.entity_id
_entity_poly.type
_entity_poly.pdbx_seq_one_letter_code
_entity_poly.pdbx_strand_id
1 'polypeptide(L)'
;VLVLVSDELKVDSKLEKLVPAANKKVFWEMFENRKEQWLYSFFKKNGYALEPDAAASILEMVENNTEALRNECSRFFMCFEPGHFVTAADVEQILAHNREESAFTLFGAMVEQELPRKRFENCLEILQKIRLSKKDSDAVVIIAGLLYCFRKLALWQSLHAAGSPNEAELKKNGFTSKTARSQYSSASRIWSSGQVAEIVDLLSKTDIDIRSSGTAFQDTLLSLMIYEIIIKNGAYCSEYE
;
A
#
# COMPACT_ATOMS: atom_id res chain seq x y z
N VAL A 1 18.50 26.94 26.82
CA VAL A 1 17.21 26.68 26.15
C VAL A 1 16.93 25.18 26.26
N LEU A 2 15.75 24.80 26.77
CA LEU A 2 15.31 23.42 26.83
C LEU A 2 14.26 23.24 25.73
N VAL A 3 14.46 22.24 24.85
CA VAL A 3 13.51 21.85 23.81
C VAL A 3 13.00 20.47 24.16
N LEU A 4 11.67 20.33 24.31
CA LEU A 4 10.99 19.06 24.50
C LEU A 4 10.31 18.66 23.21
N VAL A 5 10.58 17.44 22.74
CA VAL A 5 9.98 16.87 21.53
C VAL A 5 9.20 15.63 21.95
N SER A 6 8.01 15.43 21.39
CA SER A 6 7.18 14.25 21.60
C SER A 6 6.49 13.88 20.30
N ASP A 7 6.49 12.59 19.97
CA ASP A 7 5.74 12.00 18.86
C ASP A 7 4.36 11.45 19.31
N GLU A 8 4.04 11.63 20.58
CA GLU A 8 2.77 11.22 21.14
C GLU A 8 1.63 12.15 20.69
N LEU A 9 0.47 11.58 20.39
CA LEU A 9 -0.76 12.32 20.04
C LEU A 9 -1.25 13.21 21.19
N LYS A 10 -0.92 12.86 22.44
CA LYS A 10 -1.25 13.63 23.64
C LYS A 10 -0.05 13.68 24.56
N VAL A 11 0.40 14.86 24.88
CA VAL A 11 1.39 15.10 25.93
C VAL A 11 0.67 15.06 27.29
N ASP A 12 1.39 14.61 28.34
CA ASP A 12 0.87 14.63 29.69
C ASP A 12 0.36 16.03 30.04
N SER A 13 -0.88 16.10 30.55
CA SER A 13 -1.57 17.38 30.78
C SER A 13 -0.90 18.25 31.84
N LYS A 14 -0.09 17.66 32.76
CA LYS A 14 0.67 18.42 33.77
C LYS A 14 1.88 19.08 33.10
N LEU A 15 2.57 18.36 32.23
CA LEU A 15 3.70 18.88 31.46
C LEU A 15 3.22 19.95 30.48
N GLU A 16 2.11 19.72 29.84
CA GLU A 16 1.51 20.65 28.89
C GLU A 16 1.15 22.00 29.52
N LYS A 17 0.66 22.00 30.76
CA LYS A 17 0.31 23.23 31.51
C LYS A 17 1.55 24.06 31.91
N LEU A 18 2.71 23.43 32.06
CA LEU A 18 3.96 24.11 32.42
C LEU A 18 4.58 24.89 31.27
N VAL A 19 4.23 24.57 30.03
CA VAL A 19 4.79 25.25 28.85
C VAL A 19 3.80 26.31 28.38
N PRO A 20 4.20 27.61 28.31
CA PRO A 20 3.35 28.67 27.77
C PRO A 20 2.87 28.37 26.35
N ALA A 21 1.64 28.76 26.02
CA ALA A 21 1.05 28.47 24.70
C ALA A 21 1.90 29.03 23.53
N ALA A 22 2.54 30.18 23.72
CA ALA A 22 3.44 30.78 22.73
C ALA A 22 4.70 29.94 22.43
N ASN A 23 5.08 29.04 23.34
CA ASN A 23 6.26 28.18 23.23
C ASN A 23 5.90 26.74 22.81
N LYS A 24 4.63 26.48 22.48
CA LYS A 24 4.16 25.19 21.97
C LYS A 24 3.99 25.25 20.47
N LYS A 25 4.50 24.25 19.80
CA LYS A 25 4.27 24.07 18.36
C LYS A 25 3.84 22.63 18.07
N VAL A 26 2.64 22.48 17.56
CA VAL A 26 2.14 21.18 17.10
C VAL A 26 2.38 21.07 15.61
N PHE A 27 3.03 19.97 15.20
CA PHE A 27 3.26 19.64 13.80
C PHE A 27 2.26 18.54 13.43
N TRP A 28 1.19 18.94 12.77
CA TRP A 28 0.18 18.02 12.28
C TRP A 28 0.67 17.32 11.02
N GLU A 29 0.31 16.07 10.87
CA GLU A 29 0.47 15.38 9.59
C GLU A 29 -0.25 16.15 8.48
N MET A 30 0.33 16.08 7.29
CA MET A 30 -0.23 16.79 6.14
C MET A 30 -1.52 16.10 5.69
N PHE A 31 -2.59 16.88 5.58
CA PHE A 31 -3.85 16.36 5.04
C PHE A 31 -3.67 15.89 3.60
N GLU A 32 -4.39 14.83 3.22
CA GLU A 32 -4.37 14.22 1.87
C GLU A 32 -4.44 15.25 0.74
N ASN A 33 -5.37 16.20 0.86
CA ASN A 33 -5.58 17.25 -0.15
C ASN A 33 -4.44 18.26 -0.30
N ARG A 34 -3.47 18.26 0.62
CA ARG A 34 -2.31 19.17 0.59
C ARG A 34 -1.02 18.48 0.15
N LYS A 35 -0.98 17.15 0.15
CA LYS A 35 0.22 16.38 -0.17
C LYS A 35 0.66 16.58 -1.61
N GLU A 36 -0.26 16.49 -2.55
CA GLU A 36 0.03 16.68 -3.97
C GLU A 36 0.60 18.09 -4.25
N GLN A 37 -0.02 19.12 -3.69
CA GLN A 37 0.47 20.49 -3.81
C GLN A 37 1.85 20.69 -3.16
N TRP A 38 2.09 20.01 -2.04
CA TRP A 38 3.39 20.02 -1.38
C TRP A 38 4.44 19.35 -2.25
N LEU A 39 4.15 18.21 -2.88
CA LEU A 39 5.07 17.55 -3.82
C LEU A 39 5.48 18.48 -4.95
N TYR A 40 4.53 19.07 -5.66
CA TYR A 40 4.86 20.03 -6.74
C TYR A 40 5.74 21.18 -6.23
N SER A 41 5.42 21.73 -5.05
CA SER A 41 6.21 22.81 -4.46
C SER A 41 7.61 22.35 -4.07
N PHE A 42 7.74 21.12 -3.56
CA PHE A 42 9.02 20.55 -3.13
C PHE A 42 9.94 20.29 -4.33
N PHE A 43 9.44 19.64 -5.39
CA PHE A 43 10.20 19.42 -6.61
C PHE A 43 10.59 20.74 -7.29
N LYS A 44 9.65 21.66 -7.44
CA LYS A 44 9.91 23.00 -8.03
C LYS A 44 10.97 23.79 -7.25
N LYS A 45 10.93 23.74 -5.91
CA LYS A 45 11.92 24.42 -5.06
C LYS A 45 13.34 23.88 -5.25
N ASN A 46 13.45 22.60 -5.60
CA ASN A 46 14.72 21.94 -5.86
C ASN A 46 15.13 21.98 -7.35
N GLY A 47 14.36 22.66 -8.22
CA GLY A 47 14.69 22.84 -9.63
C GLY A 47 14.19 21.75 -10.55
N TYR A 48 13.21 20.95 -10.13
CA TYR A 48 12.64 19.85 -10.90
C TYR A 48 11.16 20.12 -11.24
N ALA A 49 10.69 19.57 -12.34
CA ALA A 49 9.27 19.50 -12.67
C ALA A 49 8.74 18.09 -12.42
N LEU A 50 7.48 17.96 -12.06
CA LEU A 50 6.84 16.70 -11.70
C LEU A 50 5.58 16.48 -12.53
N GLU A 51 5.48 15.32 -13.18
CA GLU A 51 4.29 14.88 -13.90
C GLU A 51 3.12 14.61 -12.91
N PRO A 52 1.86 14.90 -13.28
CA PRO A 52 0.70 14.57 -12.42
C PRO A 52 0.60 13.08 -12.04
N ASP A 53 0.84 12.19 -13.00
CA ASP A 53 0.84 10.74 -12.76
C ASP A 53 2.02 10.32 -11.86
N ALA A 54 3.18 10.99 -11.96
CA ALA A 54 4.31 10.78 -11.06
C ALA A 54 3.98 11.21 -9.61
N ALA A 55 3.33 12.36 -9.44
CA ALA A 55 2.88 12.80 -8.12
C ALA A 55 1.91 11.80 -7.48
N ALA A 56 0.94 11.29 -8.24
CA ALA A 56 0.02 10.26 -7.78
C ALA A 56 0.75 8.96 -7.39
N SER A 57 1.71 8.52 -8.20
CA SER A 57 2.52 7.32 -7.93
C SER A 57 3.38 7.47 -6.67
N ILE A 58 4.00 8.63 -6.44
CA ILE A 58 4.77 8.89 -5.22
C ILE A 58 3.86 8.79 -3.98
N LEU A 59 2.67 9.40 -4.02
CA LEU A 59 1.73 9.39 -2.90
C LEU A 59 1.16 7.99 -2.61
N GLU A 60 1.10 7.14 -3.61
CA GLU A 60 0.67 5.75 -3.45
C GLU A 60 1.80 4.85 -2.90
N MET A 61 3.05 5.13 -3.28
CA MET A 61 4.21 4.31 -2.94
C MET A 61 4.87 4.67 -1.61
N VAL A 62 4.70 5.90 -1.14
CA VAL A 62 5.34 6.41 0.09
C VAL A 62 4.33 6.50 1.22
N GLU A 63 4.73 6.07 2.41
CA GLU A 63 3.90 6.17 3.60
C GLU A 63 3.38 7.59 3.85
N ASN A 64 2.22 7.66 4.52
CA ASN A 64 1.59 8.92 4.92
C ASN A 64 2.37 9.63 6.05
N ASN A 65 3.66 9.81 5.84
CA ASN A 65 4.56 10.49 6.76
C ASN A 65 5.34 11.55 5.99
N THR A 66 5.30 12.80 6.45
CA THR A 66 5.95 13.93 5.76
C THR A 66 7.47 13.77 5.68
N GLU A 67 8.09 13.15 6.68
CA GLU A 67 9.53 12.89 6.70
C GLU A 67 9.91 11.80 5.69
N ALA A 68 9.18 10.68 5.68
CA ALA A 68 9.35 9.61 4.70
C ALA A 68 9.17 10.14 3.27
N LEU A 69 8.09 10.91 3.04
CA LEU A 69 7.82 11.53 1.75
C LEU A 69 8.97 12.47 1.30
N ARG A 70 9.50 13.28 2.22
CA ARG A 70 10.63 14.16 1.94
C ARG A 70 11.90 13.38 1.62
N ASN A 71 12.20 12.34 2.39
CA ASN A 71 13.40 11.52 2.22
C ASN A 71 13.37 10.78 0.89
N GLU A 72 12.26 10.14 0.56
CA GLU A 72 12.09 9.44 -0.70
C GLU A 72 12.13 10.39 -1.91
N CYS A 73 11.47 11.55 -1.83
CA CYS A 73 11.54 12.56 -2.89
C CYS A 73 12.96 13.15 -3.06
N SER A 74 13.74 13.24 -2.01
CA SER A 74 15.12 13.77 -2.09
C SER A 74 16.05 12.86 -2.90
N ARG A 75 15.72 11.56 -3.05
CA ARG A 75 16.51 10.61 -3.85
C ARG A 75 16.49 10.95 -5.33
N PHE A 76 15.39 11.52 -5.83
CA PHE A 76 15.31 11.98 -7.23
C PHE A 76 16.35 13.04 -7.55
N PHE A 77 16.64 13.92 -6.61
CA PHE A 77 17.63 14.99 -6.78
C PHE A 77 19.08 14.49 -6.76
N MET A 78 19.31 13.25 -6.32
CA MET A 78 20.60 12.58 -6.42
C MET A 78 20.75 11.76 -7.70
N CYS A 79 19.63 11.37 -8.33
CA CYS A 79 19.60 10.52 -9.50
C CYS A 79 19.50 11.29 -10.82
N PHE A 80 18.94 12.49 -10.80
CA PHE A 80 18.69 13.29 -12.00
C PHE A 80 19.35 14.69 -11.92
N GLU A 81 19.68 15.22 -13.07
CA GLU A 81 20.18 16.60 -13.21
C GLU A 81 19.07 17.63 -12.93
N PRO A 82 19.40 18.81 -12.37
CA PRO A 82 18.44 19.90 -12.19
C PRO A 82 17.77 20.27 -13.53
N GLY A 83 16.45 20.49 -13.50
CA GLY A 83 15.63 20.74 -14.69
C GLY A 83 14.97 19.51 -15.29
N HIS A 84 15.29 18.30 -14.79
CA HIS A 84 14.62 17.06 -15.24
C HIS A 84 13.11 17.11 -14.95
N PHE A 85 12.32 16.61 -15.91
CA PHE A 85 10.88 16.41 -15.78
C PHE A 85 10.62 14.99 -15.29
N VAL A 86 10.32 14.84 -14.01
CA VAL A 86 10.13 13.53 -13.36
C VAL A 86 8.81 12.92 -13.81
N THR A 87 8.89 11.74 -14.42
CA THR A 87 7.77 10.97 -14.96
C THR A 87 7.37 9.82 -14.03
N ALA A 88 6.20 9.23 -14.26
CA ALA A 88 5.78 8.03 -13.52
C ALA A 88 6.76 6.86 -13.68
N ALA A 89 7.42 6.72 -14.84
CA ALA A 89 8.45 5.70 -15.06
C ALA A 89 9.70 5.94 -14.20
N ASP A 90 10.12 7.20 -14.02
CA ASP A 90 11.23 7.55 -13.12
C ASP A 90 10.89 7.22 -11.66
N VAL A 91 9.63 7.43 -11.26
CA VAL A 91 9.14 7.07 -9.92
C VAL A 91 9.22 5.56 -9.72
N GLU A 92 8.75 4.76 -10.66
CA GLU A 92 8.87 3.31 -10.61
C GLU A 92 10.34 2.88 -10.52
N GLN A 93 11.23 3.46 -11.32
CA GLN A 93 12.64 3.10 -11.31
C GLN A 93 13.34 3.43 -9.97
N ILE A 94 13.05 4.59 -9.36
CA ILE A 94 13.75 5.04 -8.15
C ILE A 94 13.14 4.47 -6.89
N LEU A 95 11.81 4.43 -6.79
CA LEU A 95 11.12 3.99 -5.58
C LEU A 95 10.89 2.48 -5.55
N ALA A 96 10.83 1.79 -6.70
CA ALA A 96 10.68 0.33 -6.73
C ALA A 96 11.86 -0.41 -6.10
N HIS A 97 13.09 0.13 -6.20
CA HIS A 97 14.28 -0.49 -5.62
C HIS A 97 14.33 -0.45 -4.08
N ASN A 98 13.50 0.38 -3.45
CA ASN A 98 13.38 0.47 -1.98
C ASN A 98 11.98 0.08 -1.49
N ARG A 99 11.19 -0.56 -2.33
CA ARG A 99 9.90 -1.09 -1.89
C ARG A 99 10.20 -2.16 -0.84
N GLU A 100 10.08 -1.81 0.43
CA GLU A 100 9.86 -2.83 1.43
C GLU A 100 8.66 -3.63 0.97
N GLU A 101 8.82 -4.93 0.87
CA GLU A 101 7.72 -5.80 0.46
C GLU A 101 6.57 -5.63 1.46
N SER A 102 5.36 -5.58 0.96
CA SER A 102 4.16 -5.31 1.74
C SER A 102 2.98 -6.12 1.20
N ALA A 103 1.86 -6.08 1.86
CA ALA A 103 0.63 -6.68 1.35
C ALA A 103 0.22 -6.12 -0.04
N PHE A 104 0.60 -4.88 -0.37
CA PHE A 104 0.32 -4.27 -1.67
C PHE A 104 1.21 -4.85 -2.78
N THR A 105 2.50 -5.06 -2.51
CA THR A 105 3.40 -5.74 -3.46
C THR A 105 3.02 -7.19 -3.63
N LEU A 106 2.60 -7.85 -2.56
CA LEU A 106 2.07 -9.21 -2.60
C LEU A 106 0.81 -9.30 -3.47
N PHE A 107 -0.15 -8.39 -3.31
CA PHE A 107 -1.31 -8.30 -4.19
C PHE A 107 -0.90 -8.03 -5.64
N GLY A 108 0.09 -7.16 -5.88
CA GLY A 108 0.64 -6.91 -7.21
C GLY A 108 1.13 -8.17 -7.89
N ALA A 109 1.91 -9.00 -7.18
CA ALA A 109 2.40 -10.29 -7.70
C ALA A 109 1.27 -11.32 -7.93
N MET A 110 0.21 -11.29 -7.12
CA MET A 110 -0.97 -12.16 -7.33
C MET A 110 -1.67 -11.89 -8.66
N VAL A 111 -1.59 -10.66 -9.20
CA VAL A 111 -2.31 -10.22 -10.40
C VAL A 111 -1.42 -10.10 -11.65
N GLU A 112 -0.16 -10.50 -11.57
CA GLU A 112 0.74 -10.54 -12.71
C GLU A 112 0.22 -11.47 -13.83
N GLN A 113 0.56 -11.13 -15.09
CA GLN A 113 0.16 -11.93 -16.27
C GLN A 113 1.07 -13.14 -16.44
N GLU A 114 1.06 -14.03 -15.43
CA GLU A 114 1.87 -15.24 -15.37
C GLU A 114 0.97 -16.45 -15.05
N LEU A 115 1.51 -17.66 -15.24
CA LEU A 115 0.83 -18.89 -14.88
C LEU A 115 0.54 -18.92 -13.36
N PRO A 116 -0.60 -19.48 -12.90
CA PRO A 116 -0.96 -19.50 -11.49
C PRO A 116 0.14 -20.06 -10.59
N ARG A 117 0.84 -21.12 -11.02
CA ARG A 117 1.94 -21.71 -10.27
C ARG A 117 3.10 -20.73 -10.06
N LYS A 118 3.48 -20.00 -11.12
CA LYS A 118 4.58 -19.02 -11.04
C LYS A 118 4.19 -17.82 -10.18
N ARG A 119 2.94 -17.34 -10.29
CA ARG A 119 2.41 -16.30 -9.39
C ARG A 119 2.47 -16.74 -7.93
N PHE A 120 2.12 -18.00 -7.65
CA PHE A 120 2.18 -18.58 -6.32
C PHE A 120 3.64 -18.60 -5.79
N GLU A 121 4.58 -19.09 -6.58
CA GLU A 121 6.02 -19.12 -6.24
C GLU A 121 6.54 -17.71 -5.94
N ASN A 122 6.26 -16.72 -6.80
CA ASN A 122 6.65 -15.32 -6.59
C ASN A 122 6.02 -14.73 -5.31
N CYS A 123 4.75 -15.04 -5.04
CA CYS A 123 4.07 -14.58 -3.83
C CYS A 123 4.66 -15.16 -2.55
N LEU A 124 5.12 -16.42 -2.57
CA LEU A 124 5.80 -17.01 -1.42
C LEU A 124 7.15 -16.34 -1.14
N GLU A 125 7.91 -15.99 -2.18
CA GLU A 125 9.16 -15.24 -2.03
C GLU A 125 8.92 -13.86 -1.42
N ILE A 126 7.90 -13.15 -1.89
CA ILE A 126 7.52 -11.83 -1.36
C ILE A 126 7.06 -11.97 0.09
N LEU A 127 6.18 -12.94 0.40
CA LEU A 127 5.73 -13.22 1.76
C LEU A 127 6.92 -13.45 2.70
N GLN A 128 7.89 -14.24 2.27
CA GLN A 128 9.09 -14.54 3.06
C GLN A 128 9.91 -13.26 3.34
N LYS A 129 10.07 -12.38 2.34
CA LYS A 129 10.73 -11.08 2.52
C LYS A 129 9.96 -10.18 3.49
N ILE A 130 8.63 -10.11 3.42
CA ILE A 130 7.79 -9.37 4.36
C ILE A 130 8.01 -9.90 5.78
N ARG A 131 7.95 -11.21 5.99
CA ARG A 131 8.10 -11.86 7.29
C ARG A 131 9.49 -11.67 7.90
N LEU A 132 10.53 -11.51 7.09
CA LEU A 132 11.89 -11.22 7.54
C LEU A 132 12.15 -9.72 7.78
N SER A 133 11.27 -8.83 7.34
CA SER A 133 11.39 -7.39 7.57
C SER A 133 11.08 -7.07 9.04
N LYS A 134 11.64 -5.96 9.55
CA LYS A 134 11.32 -5.47 10.90
C LYS A 134 9.98 -4.73 10.97
N LYS A 135 9.46 -4.35 9.81
CA LYS A 135 8.25 -3.57 9.63
C LYS A 135 7.24 -4.46 8.89
N ASP A 136 5.98 -4.37 9.19
CA ASP A 136 4.90 -5.12 8.54
C ASP A 136 5.02 -6.66 8.58
N SER A 137 5.93 -7.20 9.42
CA SER A 137 6.13 -8.65 9.56
C SER A 137 4.98 -9.37 10.29
N ASP A 138 4.05 -8.63 10.89
CA ASP A 138 2.89 -9.19 11.57
C ASP A 138 1.91 -9.78 10.54
N ALA A 139 1.55 -11.04 10.73
CA ALA A 139 0.61 -11.75 9.88
C ALA A 139 -0.75 -11.04 9.76
N VAL A 140 -1.20 -10.44 10.85
CA VAL A 140 -2.47 -9.67 10.90
C VAL A 140 -2.41 -8.44 10.00
N VAL A 141 -1.28 -7.74 9.95
CA VAL A 141 -1.07 -6.57 9.08
C VAL A 141 -1.09 -6.98 7.62
N ILE A 142 -0.46 -8.10 7.28
CA ILE A 142 -0.47 -8.65 5.91
C ILE A 142 -1.91 -8.94 5.46
N ILE A 143 -2.68 -9.65 6.30
CA ILE A 143 -4.08 -9.98 5.98
C ILE A 143 -4.93 -8.72 5.86
N ALA A 144 -4.79 -7.77 6.77
CA ALA A 144 -5.53 -6.51 6.72
C ALA A 144 -5.25 -5.73 5.41
N GLY A 145 -3.99 -5.71 4.98
CA GLY A 145 -3.60 -5.09 3.70
C GLY A 145 -4.19 -5.81 2.49
N LEU A 146 -4.14 -7.15 2.46
CA LEU A 146 -4.78 -7.93 1.39
C LEU A 146 -6.30 -7.75 1.39
N LEU A 147 -6.92 -7.72 2.56
CA LEU A 147 -8.35 -7.49 2.70
C LEU A 147 -8.76 -6.12 2.12
N TYR A 148 -7.94 -5.10 2.37
CA TYR A 148 -8.13 -3.79 1.74
C TYR A 148 -8.05 -3.88 0.22
N CYS A 149 -7.04 -4.57 -0.34
CA CYS A 149 -6.89 -4.74 -1.78
C CYS A 149 -8.09 -5.46 -2.43
N PHE A 150 -8.55 -6.55 -1.84
CA PHE A 150 -9.69 -7.31 -2.38
C PHE A 150 -11.03 -6.57 -2.23
N ARG A 151 -11.25 -5.82 -1.16
CA ARG A 151 -12.41 -4.92 -1.04
C ARG A 151 -12.37 -3.81 -2.09
N LYS A 152 -11.20 -3.27 -2.37
CA LYS A 152 -10.99 -2.31 -3.47
C LYS A 152 -11.28 -2.97 -4.83
N LEU A 153 -10.90 -4.22 -5.04
CA LEU A 153 -11.22 -4.98 -6.25
C LEU A 153 -12.73 -5.17 -6.41
N ALA A 154 -13.44 -5.50 -5.33
CA ALA A 154 -14.90 -5.60 -5.35
C ALA A 154 -15.55 -4.26 -5.75
N LEU A 155 -15.04 -3.14 -5.21
CA LEU A 155 -15.49 -1.80 -5.60
C LEU A 155 -15.20 -1.51 -7.08
N TRP A 156 -14.01 -1.86 -7.57
CA TRP A 156 -13.65 -1.73 -8.99
C TRP A 156 -14.64 -2.48 -9.89
N GLN A 157 -14.93 -3.73 -9.54
CA GLN A 157 -15.86 -4.56 -10.30
C GLN A 157 -17.27 -4.00 -10.26
N SER A 158 -17.75 -3.50 -9.13
CA SER A 158 -19.09 -2.91 -9.00
C SER A 158 -19.23 -1.63 -9.84
N LEU A 159 -18.20 -0.78 -9.89
CA LEU A 159 -18.20 0.42 -10.73
C LEU A 159 -18.29 0.07 -12.22
N HIS A 160 -17.57 -0.97 -12.66
CA HIS A 160 -17.58 -1.40 -14.06
C HIS A 160 -18.83 -2.20 -14.43
N ALA A 161 -19.49 -2.85 -13.48
CA ALA A 161 -20.78 -3.51 -13.70
C ALA A 161 -21.93 -2.51 -13.86
N ALA A 162 -21.84 -1.36 -13.18
CA ALA A 162 -22.81 -0.26 -13.30
C ALA A 162 -22.67 0.53 -14.62
N GLY A 163 -21.54 0.38 -15.35
CA GLY A 163 -21.24 1.06 -16.59
C GLY A 163 -19.74 1.26 -16.77
N SER A 164 -19.35 2.16 -17.69
CA SER A 164 -17.96 2.56 -17.87
C SER A 164 -17.68 3.79 -17.00
N PRO A 165 -17.04 3.65 -15.83
CA PRO A 165 -16.78 4.77 -14.93
C PRO A 165 -15.85 5.77 -15.62
N ASN A 166 -16.13 7.06 -15.48
CA ASN A 166 -15.26 8.11 -15.98
C ASN A 166 -14.05 8.32 -15.05
N GLU A 167 -13.07 9.07 -15.55
CA GLU A 167 -11.83 9.27 -14.80
C GLU A 167 -12.04 9.99 -13.45
N ALA A 168 -12.97 10.94 -13.38
CA ALA A 168 -13.29 11.66 -12.15
C ALA A 168 -13.92 10.73 -11.12
N GLU A 169 -14.77 9.81 -11.55
CA GLU A 169 -15.40 8.80 -10.71
C GLU A 169 -14.37 7.80 -10.18
N LEU A 170 -13.44 7.33 -11.01
CA LEU A 170 -12.34 6.49 -10.60
C LEU A 170 -11.44 7.17 -9.55
N LYS A 171 -11.06 8.44 -9.79
CA LYS A 171 -10.27 9.22 -8.83
C LYS A 171 -11.00 9.42 -7.51
N LYS A 172 -12.31 9.73 -7.54
CA LYS A 172 -13.16 9.88 -6.34
C LYS A 172 -13.19 8.60 -5.49
N ASN A 173 -13.16 7.44 -6.13
CA ASN A 173 -13.14 6.13 -5.47
C ASN A 173 -11.71 5.65 -5.12
N GLY A 174 -10.69 6.51 -5.28
CA GLY A 174 -9.30 6.24 -4.89
C GLY A 174 -8.51 5.39 -5.88
N PHE A 175 -8.92 5.35 -7.16
CA PHE A 175 -8.15 4.77 -8.27
C PHE A 175 -7.43 5.89 -9.02
N THR A 176 -6.43 6.48 -8.37
CA THR A 176 -5.76 7.70 -8.83
C THR A 176 -4.69 7.43 -9.86
N SER A 177 -3.82 6.43 -9.67
CA SER A 177 -2.71 6.12 -10.58
C SER A 177 -3.11 5.18 -11.71
N LYS A 178 -2.39 5.26 -12.84
CA LYS A 178 -2.55 4.35 -13.97
C LYS A 178 -2.13 2.92 -13.61
N THR A 179 -1.08 2.78 -12.78
CA THR A 179 -0.57 1.50 -12.31
C THR A 179 -1.61 0.77 -11.48
N ALA A 180 -2.23 1.44 -10.49
CA ALA A 180 -3.30 0.86 -9.69
C ALA A 180 -4.48 0.42 -10.56
N ARG A 181 -4.92 1.28 -11.51
CA ARG A 181 -6.01 0.92 -12.43
C ARG A 181 -5.67 -0.30 -13.28
N SER A 182 -4.43 -0.39 -13.78
CA SER A 182 -3.95 -1.57 -14.52
C SER A 182 -3.97 -2.82 -13.65
N GLN A 183 -3.52 -2.76 -12.40
CA GLN A 183 -3.55 -3.88 -11.46
C GLN A 183 -4.98 -4.36 -11.19
N TYR A 184 -5.92 -3.46 -10.86
CA TYR A 184 -7.32 -3.82 -10.61
C TYR A 184 -8.03 -4.31 -11.88
N SER A 185 -7.67 -3.79 -13.06
CA SER A 185 -8.14 -4.31 -14.34
C SER A 185 -7.65 -5.74 -14.59
N SER A 186 -6.37 -6.02 -14.31
CA SER A 186 -5.81 -7.39 -14.40
C SER A 186 -6.46 -8.32 -13.38
N ALA A 187 -6.63 -7.89 -12.13
CA ALA A 187 -7.30 -8.64 -11.08
C ALA A 187 -8.74 -9.04 -11.46
N SER A 188 -9.50 -8.11 -12.05
CA SER A 188 -10.87 -8.36 -12.52
C SER A 188 -10.98 -9.41 -13.64
N ARG A 189 -9.89 -9.65 -14.36
CA ARG A 189 -9.83 -10.70 -15.39
C ARG A 189 -9.52 -12.06 -14.79
N ILE A 190 -8.85 -12.08 -13.62
CA ILE A 190 -8.45 -13.30 -12.93
C ILE A 190 -9.61 -13.83 -12.08
N TRP A 191 -10.26 -12.96 -11.30
CA TRP A 191 -11.30 -13.32 -10.35
C TRP A 191 -12.64 -12.67 -10.70
N SER A 192 -13.68 -13.46 -10.74
CA SER A 192 -15.08 -12.98 -10.81
C SER A 192 -15.49 -12.32 -9.49
N SER A 193 -16.59 -11.59 -9.50
CA SER A 193 -17.13 -10.96 -8.29
C SER A 193 -17.52 -11.98 -7.19
N GLY A 194 -17.98 -13.16 -7.58
CA GLY A 194 -18.24 -14.26 -6.65
C GLY A 194 -16.95 -14.76 -5.98
N GLN A 195 -15.91 -15.01 -6.78
CA GLN A 195 -14.60 -15.41 -6.27
C GLN A 195 -13.94 -14.36 -5.37
N VAL A 196 -14.11 -13.07 -5.70
CA VAL A 196 -13.63 -12.00 -4.82
C VAL A 196 -14.35 -12.02 -3.48
N ALA A 197 -15.65 -12.30 -3.44
CA ALA A 197 -16.39 -12.45 -2.19
C ALA A 197 -15.89 -13.65 -1.37
N GLU A 198 -15.63 -14.80 -2.02
CA GLU A 198 -15.05 -15.98 -1.38
C GLU A 198 -13.65 -15.68 -0.81
N ILE A 199 -12.80 -14.96 -1.56
CA ILE A 199 -11.47 -14.55 -1.09
C ILE A 199 -11.57 -13.62 0.13
N VAL A 200 -12.51 -12.69 0.17
CA VAL A 200 -12.73 -11.82 1.32
C VAL A 200 -13.17 -12.63 2.55
N ASP A 201 -14.02 -13.65 2.37
CA ASP A 201 -14.41 -14.57 3.45
C ASP A 201 -13.21 -15.40 3.93
N LEU A 202 -12.44 -15.97 2.99
CA LEU A 202 -11.20 -16.69 3.26
C LEU A 202 -10.22 -15.86 4.10
N LEU A 203 -9.93 -14.61 3.69
CA LEU A 203 -9.06 -13.72 4.42
C LEU A 203 -9.57 -13.44 5.84
N SER A 204 -10.87 -13.28 5.99
CA SER A 204 -11.49 -13.03 7.30
C SER A 204 -11.39 -14.24 8.23
N LYS A 205 -11.54 -15.45 7.71
CA LYS A 205 -11.36 -16.70 8.47
C LYS A 205 -9.89 -16.90 8.83
N THR A 206 -8.97 -16.69 7.89
CA THR A 206 -7.53 -16.80 8.16
C THR A 206 -7.08 -15.80 9.24
N ASP A 207 -7.66 -14.59 9.30
CA ASP A 207 -7.38 -13.65 10.39
C ASP A 207 -7.78 -14.21 11.76
N ILE A 208 -8.93 -14.87 11.85
CA ILE A 208 -9.40 -15.55 13.08
C ILE A 208 -8.44 -16.71 13.43
N ASP A 209 -8.07 -17.53 12.46
CA ASP A 209 -7.20 -18.68 12.68
C ASP A 209 -5.80 -18.24 13.14
N ILE A 210 -5.24 -17.20 12.55
CA ILE A 210 -3.93 -16.64 12.95
C ILE A 210 -3.97 -16.08 14.37
N ARG A 211 -5.06 -15.44 14.79
CA ARG A 211 -5.21 -14.91 16.14
C ARG A 211 -5.43 -16.00 17.20
N SER A 212 -6.05 -17.11 16.80
CA SER A 212 -6.32 -18.26 17.69
C SER A 212 -5.17 -19.26 17.74
N SER A 213 -4.35 -19.31 16.69
CA SER A 213 -3.21 -20.22 16.56
C SER A 213 -1.95 -19.60 17.19
N GLY A 214 -1.05 -20.43 17.67
CA GLY A 214 0.27 -19.97 18.11
C GLY A 214 1.09 -19.42 16.92
N THR A 215 2.07 -18.57 17.23
CA THR A 215 2.95 -17.92 16.24
C THR A 215 3.65 -18.89 15.30
N ALA A 216 3.89 -20.14 15.73
CA ALA A 216 4.53 -21.20 14.95
C ALA A 216 3.73 -21.59 13.68
N PHE A 217 2.42 -21.40 13.66
CA PHE A 217 1.57 -21.79 12.53
C PHE A 217 1.27 -20.64 11.55
N GLN A 218 1.59 -19.40 11.91
CA GLN A 218 1.23 -18.23 11.11
C GLN A 218 1.77 -18.29 9.67
N ASP A 219 3.02 -18.69 9.47
CA ASP A 219 3.63 -18.76 8.15
C ASP A 219 2.98 -19.86 7.28
N THR A 220 2.60 -20.98 7.89
CA THR A 220 1.87 -22.05 7.21
C THR A 220 0.48 -21.59 6.80
N LEU A 221 -0.26 -20.92 7.70
CA LEU A 221 -1.58 -20.38 7.41
C LEU A 221 -1.56 -19.32 6.32
N LEU A 222 -0.58 -18.40 6.35
CA LEU A 222 -0.38 -17.40 5.29
C LEU A 222 -0.06 -18.06 3.94
N SER A 223 0.80 -19.07 3.92
CA SER A 223 1.16 -19.79 2.69
C SER A 223 -0.03 -20.57 2.12
N LEU A 224 -0.82 -21.20 2.98
CA LEU A 224 -2.06 -21.89 2.58
C LEU A 224 -3.08 -20.91 2.02
N MET A 225 -3.30 -19.78 2.70
CA MET A 225 -4.18 -18.71 2.23
C MET A 225 -3.78 -18.21 0.83
N ILE A 226 -2.49 -17.98 0.58
CA ILE A 226 -2.01 -17.55 -0.76
C ILE A 226 -2.29 -18.65 -1.80
N TYR A 227 -2.08 -19.91 -1.45
CA TYR A 227 -2.41 -21.04 -2.31
C TYR A 227 -3.90 -21.07 -2.66
N GLU A 228 -4.77 -20.95 -1.68
CA GLU A 228 -6.23 -20.94 -1.86
C GLU A 228 -6.69 -19.76 -2.71
N ILE A 229 -6.08 -18.57 -2.55
CA ILE A 229 -6.38 -17.39 -3.39
C ILE A 229 -5.95 -17.63 -4.84
N ILE A 230 -4.73 -18.09 -5.08
CA ILE A 230 -4.14 -18.12 -6.43
C ILE A 230 -4.51 -19.38 -7.21
N ILE A 231 -4.46 -20.54 -6.55
CA ILE A 231 -4.64 -21.84 -7.21
C ILE A 231 -6.09 -22.28 -7.16
N LYS A 232 -6.76 -22.06 -6.01
CA LYS A 232 -8.16 -22.47 -5.80
C LYS A 232 -9.16 -21.32 -6.08
N ASN A 233 -8.68 -20.12 -6.46
CA ASN A 233 -9.50 -18.93 -6.71
C ASN A 233 -10.43 -18.54 -5.55
N GLY A 234 -9.97 -18.75 -4.32
CA GLY A 234 -10.69 -18.43 -3.09
C GLY A 234 -11.46 -19.59 -2.47
N ALA A 235 -11.50 -20.76 -3.15
CA ALA A 235 -12.09 -21.95 -2.55
C ALA A 235 -11.16 -22.54 -1.47
N TYR A 236 -11.75 -23.01 -0.37
CA TYR A 236 -11.00 -23.68 0.69
C TYR A 236 -10.45 -25.02 0.22
N CYS A 237 -9.28 -25.39 0.73
CA CYS A 237 -8.81 -26.77 0.62
C CYS A 237 -9.72 -27.68 1.46
N SER A 238 -10.18 -28.81 0.90
CA SER A 238 -10.87 -29.82 1.68
C SER A 238 -9.85 -30.59 2.53
N GLU A 239 -10.29 -31.11 3.70
CA GLU A 239 -9.41 -31.90 4.58
C GLU A 239 -8.87 -33.19 3.92
N TYR A 240 -9.36 -33.53 2.70
CA TYR A 240 -9.08 -34.77 1.98
C TYR A 240 -8.53 -34.56 0.56
N GLU A 241 -8.07 -33.36 0.20
CA GLU A 241 -7.41 -33.09 -1.09
C GLU A 241 -5.89 -33.22 -1.04
#